data_04cf646a9d21e9d794e7e118da5f5e9f
#
_entry.id   04cf646a9d21e9d794e7e118da5f5e9f
#
_cell.length_a   1.000
_cell.length_b   1.000
_cell.length_c   1.000
_cell.angle_alpha   90.00
_cell.angle_beta   90.00
_cell.angle_gamma   90.00
#
_symmetry.space_group_name_H-M   'P 1'
#
loop_
_entity.id
_entity.type
_entity.pdbx_description
1 polymer ?
#
loop_
_entity_poly.entity_id
_entity_poly.type
_entity_poly.pdbx_seq_one_letter_code
_entity_poly.pdbx_strand_id
1 'polypeptide(L)'
;MEEQKLFILREILGSCRRTNGEYLFNCPYCSHHKPKFSVNLTKNVYKCWVCDTRGRNLYHVVRKFGEYRHRQNWLRLDTEVDYRDLDRWDLLEHFEKKKKPEQIIPLPKEYISLANKEMPPTGFMARKYLKERGIAKKDIIWWKIGYCSTGEYGNRIIIPSFNENGNVDYFISRTYDGGYPKYKNPPVDRDVVFNDLSIDWTSNIVLVEGVFDAIVAGRNSIPLLGSTLRVDSHLFRKIVQKDASVY
;
A
#
# COMPACT_ATOMS: atom_id res chain seq x y z
N MET A 1 12.77 24.72 -2.00
CA MET A 1 11.64 23.93 -2.55
C MET A 1 10.77 24.76 -3.51
N GLU A 2 10.16 25.88 -3.12
CA GLU A 2 9.37 26.74 -4.03
C GLU A 2 10.16 27.25 -5.24
N GLU A 3 11.38 27.68 -5.05
CA GLU A 3 12.26 28.13 -6.14
C GLU A 3 12.54 27.05 -7.18
N GLN A 4 12.73 25.81 -6.73
CA GLN A 4 12.95 24.68 -7.62
C GLN A 4 11.69 24.31 -8.40
N LYS A 5 10.51 24.35 -7.77
CA LYS A 5 9.22 24.20 -8.44
C LYS A 5 8.98 25.31 -9.46
N LEU A 6 9.31 26.55 -9.10
CA LEU A 6 9.21 27.68 -10.01
C LEU A 6 10.15 27.52 -11.21
N PHE A 7 11.36 27.03 -11.00
CA PHE A 7 12.31 26.77 -12.09
C PHE A 7 11.71 25.77 -13.10
N ILE A 8 11.16 24.65 -12.63
CA ILE A 8 10.54 23.66 -13.50
C ILE A 8 9.36 24.28 -14.29
N LEU A 9 8.50 25.07 -13.64
CA LEU A 9 7.39 25.72 -14.33
C LEU A 9 7.88 26.73 -15.37
N ARG A 10 8.99 27.42 -15.15
CA ARG A 10 9.60 28.32 -16.14
C ARG A 10 10.16 27.59 -17.35
N GLU A 11 10.75 26.41 -17.13
CA GLU A 11 11.19 25.57 -18.26
C GLU A 11 10.01 25.11 -19.12
N ILE A 12 8.86 24.84 -18.52
CA ILE A 12 7.66 24.34 -19.22
C ILE A 12 6.84 25.47 -19.84
N LEU A 13 6.59 26.55 -19.07
CA LEU A 13 5.62 27.61 -19.43
C LEU A 13 6.28 28.91 -19.91
N GLY A 14 7.61 29.00 -19.82
CA GLY A 14 8.35 30.21 -20.17
C GLY A 14 8.43 31.24 -19.04
N SER A 15 8.68 32.49 -19.39
CA SER A 15 8.82 33.59 -18.43
C SER A 15 7.52 33.88 -17.67
N CYS A 16 7.65 34.33 -16.41
CA CYS A 16 6.52 34.72 -15.58
C CYS A 16 6.70 36.10 -14.95
N ARG A 17 5.60 36.73 -14.55
CA ARG A 17 5.56 37.90 -13.67
C ARG A 17 5.12 37.48 -12.27
N ARG A 18 5.74 38.04 -11.23
CA ARG A 18 5.28 37.88 -9.84
C ARG A 18 4.35 39.04 -9.48
N THR A 19 3.17 38.72 -8.95
CA THR A 19 2.17 39.70 -8.51
C THR A 19 1.42 39.15 -7.31
N ASN A 20 1.40 39.87 -6.20
CA ASN A 20 0.64 39.51 -4.97
C ASN A 20 0.87 38.07 -4.48
N GLY A 21 2.12 37.59 -4.53
CA GLY A 21 2.44 36.22 -4.10
C GLY A 21 2.13 35.11 -5.10
N GLU A 22 1.65 35.48 -6.30
CA GLU A 22 1.37 34.55 -7.40
C GLU A 22 2.30 34.78 -8.58
N TYR A 23 2.46 33.75 -9.40
CA TYR A 23 3.25 33.79 -10.63
C TYR A 23 2.32 33.75 -11.84
N LEU A 24 2.37 34.74 -12.70
CA LEU A 24 1.55 34.83 -13.89
C LEU A 24 2.34 34.39 -15.12
N PHE A 25 1.87 33.35 -15.78
CA PHE A 25 2.41 32.78 -17.02
C PHE A 25 1.45 33.01 -18.18
N ASN A 26 1.92 32.78 -19.42
CA ASN A 26 1.04 32.55 -20.54
C ASN A 26 0.32 31.21 -20.37
N CYS A 27 -0.97 31.19 -20.70
CA CYS A 27 -1.75 29.97 -20.45
C CYS A 27 -1.43 28.89 -21.49
N PRO A 28 -0.98 27.69 -21.06
CA PRO A 28 -0.67 26.63 -22.01
C PRO A 28 -1.93 25.93 -22.56
N TYR A 29 -3.10 26.19 -21.98
CA TYR A 29 -4.38 25.61 -22.42
C TYR A 29 -5.06 26.41 -23.53
N CYS A 30 -5.02 27.73 -23.46
CA CYS A 30 -5.68 28.58 -24.45
C CYS A 30 -4.71 29.48 -25.23
N SER A 31 -3.42 29.43 -24.96
CA SER A 31 -2.34 30.15 -25.64
C SER A 31 -2.59 31.66 -25.75
N HIS A 32 -3.33 32.26 -24.79
CA HIS A 32 -3.63 33.67 -24.78
C HIS A 32 -2.34 34.50 -24.68
N HIS A 33 -2.24 35.55 -25.47
CA HIS A 33 -1.03 36.38 -25.64
C HIS A 33 -0.59 37.17 -24.39
N LYS A 34 -1.48 37.39 -23.41
CA LYS A 34 -1.14 38.02 -22.12
C LYS A 34 -0.98 36.99 -21.00
N PRO A 35 -0.05 37.20 -20.04
CA PRO A 35 0.13 36.29 -18.92
C PRO A 35 -1.06 36.37 -17.94
N LYS A 36 -2.04 35.51 -18.13
CA LYS A 36 -3.29 35.43 -17.37
C LYS A 36 -3.45 34.08 -16.67
N PHE A 37 -2.44 33.22 -16.73
CA PHE A 37 -2.39 31.93 -16.02
C PHE A 37 -1.68 32.12 -14.69
N SER A 38 -2.47 32.23 -13.62
CA SER A 38 -2.00 32.45 -12.27
C SER A 38 -1.63 31.12 -11.62
N VAL A 39 -0.47 31.07 -10.98
CA VAL A 39 0.07 29.93 -10.24
C VAL A 39 0.44 30.38 -8.83
N ASN A 40 -0.10 29.68 -7.82
CA ASN A 40 0.28 29.84 -6.42
C ASN A 40 1.00 28.58 -5.95
N LEU A 41 2.31 28.68 -5.72
CA LEU A 41 3.15 27.54 -5.34
C LEU A 41 2.88 27.05 -3.92
N THR A 42 2.62 27.99 -2.99
CA THR A 42 2.35 27.66 -1.59
C THR A 42 1.01 26.91 -1.44
N LYS A 43 -0.03 27.36 -2.16
CA LYS A 43 -1.36 26.72 -2.12
C LYS A 43 -1.51 25.56 -3.10
N ASN A 44 -0.50 25.31 -3.94
CA ASN A 44 -0.47 24.27 -4.98
C ASN A 44 -1.69 24.37 -5.95
N VAL A 45 -2.05 25.59 -6.37
CA VAL A 45 -3.23 25.85 -7.22
C VAL A 45 -2.87 26.69 -8.44
N TYR A 46 -3.68 26.56 -9.49
CA TYR A 46 -3.58 27.39 -10.69
C TYR A 46 -4.95 27.80 -11.21
N LYS A 47 -5.01 28.94 -11.91
CA LYS A 47 -6.20 29.42 -12.61
C LYS A 47 -5.81 30.28 -13.83
N CYS A 48 -6.45 30.03 -14.96
CA CYS A 48 -6.44 30.95 -16.08
C CYS A 48 -7.65 31.91 -16.01
N TRP A 49 -7.40 33.19 -16.04
CA TRP A 49 -8.44 34.25 -16.01
C TRP A 49 -9.09 34.51 -17.38
N VAL A 50 -8.72 33.75 -18.42
CA VAL A 50 -9.28 33.86 -19.76
C VAL A 50 -10.15 32.65 -20.10
N CYS A 51 -9.62 31.43 -19.98
CA CYS A 51 -10.36 30.21 -20.33
C CYS A 51 -10.94 29.49 -19.10
N ASP A 52 -10.83 30.07 -17.91
CA ASP A 52 -11.28 29.55 -16.60
C ASP A 52 -10.72 28.16 -16.23
N THR A 53 -9.74 27.65 -16.98
CA THR A 53 -9.03 26.41 -16.58
C THR A 53 -8.39 26.61 -15.22
N ARG A 54 -8.69 25.72 -14.27
CA ARG A 54 -8.22 25.80 -12.89
C ARG A 54 -7.98 24.41 -12.31
N GLY A 55 -7.13 24.34 -11.28
CA GLY A 55 -6.87 23.10 -10.56
C GLY A 55 -6.22 23.32 -9.21
N ARG A 56 -6.29 22.29 -8.37
CA ARG A 56 -5.74 22.27 -7.00
C ARG A 56 -4.45 21.46 -6.89
N ASN A 57 -3.81 21.15 -8.03
CA ASN A 57 -2.53 20.48 -8.05
C ASN A 57 -1.74 20.93 -9.28
N LEU A 58 -0.60 21.55 -9.06
CA LEU A 58 0.28 22.04 -10.12
C LEU A 58 0.95 20.91 -10.92
N TYR A 59 1.03 19.70 -10.34
CA TYR A 59 1.54 18.55 -11.07
C TYR A 59 0.73 18.24 -12.33
N HIS A 60 -0.57 18.54 -12.38
CA HIS A 60 -1.38 18.42 -13.61
C HIS A 60 -0.82 19.22 -14.79
N VAL A 61 -0.30 20.42 -14.50
CA VAL A 61 0.33 21.28 -15.51
C VAL A 61 1.65 20.67 -15.96
N VAL A 62 2.48 20.25 -15.00
CA VAL A 62 3.78 19.62 -15.26
C VAL A 62 3.59 18.32 -16.04
N ARG A 63 2.62 17.49 -15.67
CA ARG A 63 2.32 16.22 -16.34
C ARG A 63 1.87 16.44 -17.79
N LYS A 64 1.01 17.44 -18.03
CA LYS A 64 0.39 17.68 -19.35
C LYS A 64 1.34 18.36 -20.32
N PHE A 65 2.17 19.27 -19.86
CA PHE A 65 2.96 20.15 -20.73
C PHE A 65 4.47 19.98 -20.57
N GLY A 66 4.91 19.31 -19.49
CA GLY A 66 6.32 19.03 -19.23
C GLY A 66 6.80 17.73 -19.86
N GLU A 67 8.09 17.66 -20.12
CA GLU A 67 8.79 16.43 -20.50
C GLU A 67 8.94 15.49 -19.29
N TYR A 68 9.37 14.24 -19.55
CA TYR A 68 9.62 13.23 -18.52
C TYR A 68 10.53 13.75 -17.38
N ARG A 69 11.64 14.44 -17.72
CA ARG A 69 12.57 15.02 -16.73
C ARG A 69 11.89 16.04 -15.79
N HIS A 70 10.94 16.84 -16.29
CA HIS A 70 10.22 17.83 -15.48
C HIS A 70 9.30 17.15 -14.48
N ARG A 71 8.59 16.09 -14.90
CA ARG A 71 7.73 15.27 -14.02
C ARG A 71 8.55 14.64 -12.89
N GLN A 72 9.69 14.02 -13.22
CA GLN A 72 10.56 13.38 -12.24
C GLN A 72 11.13 14.37 -11.22
N ASN A 73 11.61 15.53 -11.69
CA ASN A 73 12.14 16.56 -10.81
C ASN A 73 11.06 17.14 -9.90
N TRP A 74 9.83 17.33 -10.40
CA TRP A 74 8.70 17.78 -9.60
C TRP A 74 8.34 16.79 -8.49
N LEU A 75 8.21 15.50 -8.82
CA LEU A 75 7.89 14.45 -7.85
C LEU A 75 8.94 14.29 -6.75
N ARG A 76 10.21 14.60 -7.05
CA ARG A 76 11.27 14.64 -6.03
C ARG A 76 11.13 15.77 -5.03
N LEU A 77 10.49 16.87 -5.43
CA LEU A 77 10.28 18.05 -4.60
C LEU A 77 8.95 18.01 -3.84
N ASP A 78 8.01 17.16 -4.24
CA ASP A 78 6.72 17.04 -3.59
C ASP A 78 6.78 16.00 -2.48
N THR A 79 6.55 16.44 -1.25
CA THR A 79 6.45 15.55 -0.08
C THR A 79 5.06 14.93 0.04
N GLU A 80 4.04 15.55 -0.56
CA GLU A 80 2.66 15.09 -0.61
C GLU A 80 2.21 14.95 -2.07
N VAL A 81 2.43 13.77 -2.65
CA VAL A 81 1.99 13.45 -4.01
C VAL A 81 0.53 12.99 -3.95
N ASP A 82 -0.35 13.62 -4.72
CA ASP A 82 -1.69 13.07 -4.95
C ASP A 82 -1.59 11.96 -6.00
N TYR A 83 -1.63 10.72 -5.52
CA TYR A 83 -1.46 9.52 -6.36
C TYR A 83 -2.55 9.35 -7.43
N ARG A 84 -3.69 10.03 -7.28
CA ARG A 84 -4.77 10.05 -8.30
C ARG A 84 -4.36 10.74 -9.58
N ASP A 85 -3.32 11.57 -9.51
CA ASP A 85 -2.81 12.35 -10.64
C ASP A 85 -1.65 11.67 -11.36
N LEU A 86 -1.12 10.58 -10.81
CA LEU A 86 -0.03 9.82 -11.39
C LEU A 86 -0.56 8.75 -12.34
N ASP A 87 0.09 8.61 -13.49
CA ASP A 87 -0.10 7.41 -14.30
C ASP A 87 0.68 6.22 -13.71
N ARG A 88 0.46 5.03 -14.27
CA ARG A 88 1.11 3.81 -13.78
C ARG A 88 2.64 3.90 -13.76
N TRP A 89 3.24 4.53 -14.76
CA TRP A 89 4.70 4.65 -14.87
C TRP A 89 5.27 5.60 -13.83
N ASP A 90 4.62 6.72 -13.60
CA ASP A 90 4.98 7.68 -12.56
C ASP A 90 4.89 7.03 -11.17
N LEU A 91 3.86 6.20 -10.92
CA LEU A 91 3.70 5.42 -9.69
C LEU A 91 4.83 4.42 -9.50
N LEU A 92 5.16 3.63 -10.53
CA LEU A 92 6.22 2.62 -10.45
C LEU A 92 7.56 3.26 -10.09
N GLU A 93 7.94 4.34 -10.75
CA GLU A 93 9.20 5.01 -10.47
C GLU A 93 9.24 5.64 -9.07
N HIS A 94 8.11 6.22 -8.61
CA HIS A 94 7.99 6.74 -7.26
C HIS A 94 8.17 5.63 -6.21
N PHE A 95 7.64 4.43 -6.49
CA PHE A 95 7.73 3.28 -5.58
C PHE A 95 9.14 2.68 -5.52
N GLU A 96 9.88 2.65 -6.63
CA GLU A 96 11.26 2.16 -6.63
C GLU A 96 12.15 2.95 -5.68
N LYS A 97 11.96 4.26 -5.59
CA LYS A 97 12.72 5.14 -4.68
C LYS A 97 12.40 4.95 -3.20
N LYS A 98 11.27 4.34 -2.87
CA LYS A 98 10.81 4.08 -1.48
C LYS A 98 10.88 2.60 -1.08
N LYS A 99 11.72 1.81 -1.74
CA LYS A 99 11.87 0.40 -1.41
C LYS A 99 12.33 0.24 0.04
N LYS A 100 11.47 -0.36 0.88
CA LYS A 100 11.83 -0.71 2.26
C LYS A 100 12.74 -1.94 2.28
N PRO A 101 13.61 -2.08 3.28
CA PRO A 101 14.35 -3.32 3.48
C PRO A 101 13.39 -4.48 3.73
N GLU A 102 13.79 -5.68 3.30
CA GLU A 102 13.01 -6.89 3.50
C GLU A 102 12.87 -7.17 5.01
N GLN A 103 11.63 -7.33 5.48
CA GLN A 103 11.34 -7.70 6.85
C GLN A 103 11.32 -9.22 6.97
N ILE A 104 12.13 -9.76 7.86
CA ILE A 104 12.19 -11.21 8.17
C ILE A 104 12.09 -11.36 9.67
N ILE A 105 11.14 -12.16 10.14
CA ILE A 105 10.93 -12.44 11.57
C ILE A 105 10.84 -13.94 11.84
N PRO A 106 11.27 -14.42 13.01
CA PRO A 106 11.03 -15.79 13.40
C PRO A 106 9.57 -16.00 13.83
N LEU A 107 9.05 -17.20 13.62
CA LEU A 107 7.84 -17.62 14.32
C LEU A 107 8.12 -17.77 15.82
N PRO A 108 7.09 -17.68 16.69
CA PRO A 108 7.26 -17.97 18.12
C PRO A 108 7.92 -19.33 18.33
N LYS A 109 8.82 -19.44 19.31
CA LYS A 109 9.54 -20.71 19.61
C LYS A 109 8.59 -21.87 19.94
N GLU A 110 7.45 -21.53 20.54
CA GLU A 110 6.40 -22.48 20.96
C GLU A 110 5.39 -22.77 19.84
N TYR A 111 5.66 -22.31 18.62
CA TYR A 111 4.77 -22.58 17.50
C TYR A 111 4.72 -24.06 17.15
N ILE A 112 3.50 -24.62 17.16
CA ILE A 112 3.21 -26.00 16.76
C ILE A 112 2.22 -25.95 15.58
N SER A 113 2.58 -26.60 14.48
CA SER A 113 1.69 -26.67 13.31
C SER A 113 0.43 -27.48 13.64
N LEU A 114 -0.73 -26.91 13.33
CA LEU A 114 -2.02 -27.59 13.44
C LEU A 114 -2.25 -28.64 12.33
N ALA A 115 -1.35 -28.77 11.37
CA ALA A 115 -1.36 -29.83 10.36
C ALA A 115 -0.81 -31.16 10.90
N ASN A 116 -0.06 -31.17 12.02
CA ASN A 116 0.54 -32.37 12.61
C ASN A 116 -0.52 -33.42 12.91
N LYS A 117 -0.19 -34.70 12.68
CA LYS A 117 -1.10 -35.82 12.97
C LYS A 117 -1.27 -36.00 14.48
N GLU A 118 -0.14 -36.04 15.20
CA GLU A 118 -0.10 -36.13 16.65
C GLU A 118 -0.06 -34.75 17.28
N MET A 119 -0.89 -34.53 18.28
CA MET A 119 -1.04 -33.22 18.89
C MET A 119 -1.37 -33.30 20.38
N PRO A 120 -0.83 -32.38 21.19
CA PRO A 120 -1.27 -32.20 22.57
C PRO A 120 -2.76 -31.86 22.66
N PRO A 121 -3.43 -32.13 23.79
CA PRO A 121 -4.85 -31.81 24.00
C PRO A 121 -5.20 -30.35 23.68
N THR A 122 -4.31 -29.39 23.97
CA THR A 122 -4.44 -27.95 23.65
C THR A 122 -4.59 -27.67 22.14
N GLY A 123 -3.96 -28.49 21.29
CA GLY A 123 -4.09 -28.39 19.84
C GLY A 123 -5.48 -28.79 19.33
N PHE A 124 -6.19 -29.71 20.03
CA PHE A 124 -7.56 -30.04 19.68
C PHE A 124 -8.51 -28.85 19.94
N MET A 125 -8.30 -28.09 21.01
CA MET A 125 -9.08 -26.88 21.28
C MET A 125 -8.87 -25.83 20.19
N ALA A 126 -7.60 -25.60 19.78
CA ALA A 126 -7.28 -24.70 18.69
C ALA A 126 -7.91 -25.14 17.36
N ARG A 127 -7.90 -26.44 17.02
CA ARG A 127 -8.59 -26.98 15.83
C ARG A 127 -10.10 -26.82 15.92
N LYS A 128 -10.71 -27.05 17.10
CA LYS A 128 -12.16 -26.87 17.32
C LYS A 128 -12.55 -25.41 17.02
N TYR A 129 -11.81 -24.45 17.57
CA TYR A 129 -12.02 -23.03 17.31
C TYR A 129 -11.99 -22.69 15.82
N LEU A 130 -11.00 -23.23 15.07
CA LEU A 130 -10.91 -22.99 13.62
C LEU A 130 -12.08 -23.63 12.86
N LYS A 131 -12.49 -24.83 13.24
CA LYS A 131 -13.66 -25.53 12.65
C LYS A 131 -14.95 -24.75 12.85
N GLU A 132 -15.17 -24.18 14.04
CA GLU A 132 -16.33 -23.31 14.34
C GLU A 132 -16.36 -22.04 13.49
N ARG A 133 -15.20 -21.64 12.93
CA ARG A 133 -15.04 -20.53 11.98
C ARG A 133 -15.09 -20.95 10.51
N GLY A 134 -15.46 -22.21 10.23
CA GLY A 134 -15.52 -22.71 8.86
C GLY A 134 -14.16 -23.05 8.23
N ILE A 135 -13.08 -23.02 8.98
CA ILE A 135 -11.72 -23.31 8.47
C ILE A 135 -11.50 -24.83 8.49
N ALA A 136 -11.32 -25.39 7.30
CA ALA A 136 -11.12 -26.82 7.11
C ALA A 136 -9.64 -27.23 7.24
N LYS A 137 -9.38 -28.53 7.34
CA LYS A 137 -8.00 -29.07 7.42
C LYS A 137 -7.14 -28.67 6.23
N LYS A 138 -7.70 -28.59 5.01
CA LYS A 138 -7.01 -28.15 3.79
C LYS A 138 -6.49 -26.71 3.92
N ASP A 139 -7.27 -25.84 4.58
CA ASP A 139 -6.93 -24.43 4.78
C ASP A 139 -5.84 -24.30 5.85
N ILE A 140 -5.90 -25.12 6.93
CA ILE A 140 -4.84 -25.18 7.94
C ILE A 140 -3.50 -25.54 7.30
N ILE A 141 -3.49 -26.50 6.38
CA ILE A 141 -2.26 -26.91 5.68
C ILE A 141 -1.78 -25.81 4.73
N TRP A 142 -2.69 -25.23 3.94
CA TRP A 142 -2.35 -24.22 2.96
C TRP A 142 -1.78 -22.96 3.59
N TRP A 143 -2.47 -22.44 4.62
CA TRP A 143 -2.08 -21.23 5.33
C TRP A 143 -1.01 -21.47 6.42
N LYS A 144 -0.48 -22.71 6.52
CA LYS A 144 0.50 -23.08 7.55
C LYS A 144 0.05 -22.67 8.96
N ILE A 145 -1.24 -22.84 9.27
CA ILE A 145 -1.79 -22.40 10.55
C ILE A 145 -1.25 -23.26 11.66
N GLY A 146 -0.78 -22.63 12.72
CA GLY A 146 -0.34 -23.27 13.95
C GLY A 146 -0.95 -22.62 15.18
N TYR A 147 -0.42 -22.96 16.33
CA TYR A 147 -0.80 -22.39 17.62
C TYR A 147 0.38 -22.42 18.58
N CYS A 148 0.28 -21.62 19.63
CA CYS A 148 1.12 -21.71 20.80
C CYS A 148 0.25 -22.03 22.02
N SER A 149 0.65 -23.01 22.84
CA SER A 149 -0.05 -23.32 24.09
C SER A 149 0.51 -22.54 25.27
N THR A 150 1.75 -22.11 25.19
CA THR A 150 2.50 -21.40 26.24
C THR A 150 3.28 -20.23 25.66
N GLY A 151 4.05 -19.57 26.52
CA GLY A 151 4.91 -18.45 26.12
C GLY A 151 4.16 -17.14 25.87
N GLU A 152 4.82 -16.22 25.19
CA GLU A 152 4.28 -14.88 24.92
C GLU A 152 2.96 -14.91 24.12
N TYR A 153 2.84 -15.89 23.23
CA TYR A 153 1.66 -16.11 22.38
C TYR A 153 0.81 -17.29 22.84
N GLY A 154 0.88 -17.64 24.13
CA GLY A 154 0.10 -18.74 24.72
C GLY A 154 -1.40 -18.62 24.44
N ASN A 155 -2.06 -19.77 24.22
CA ASN A 155 -3.48 -19.89 23.88
C ASN A 155 -3.91 -19.10 22.63
N ARG A 156 -3.03 -19.04 21.60
CA ARG A 156 -3.29 -18.29 20.37
C ARG A 156 -3.06 -19.13 19.12
N ILE A 157 -3.96 -18.95 18.16
CA ILE A 157 -3.75 -19.36 16.78
C ILE A 157 -2.70 -18.44 16.17
N ILE A 158 -1.76 -19.00 15.46
CA ILE A 158 -0.73 -18.30 14.72
C ILE A 158 -0.94 -18.56 13.23
N ILE A 159 -1.13 -17.52 12.44
CA ILE A 159 -1.28 -17.59 10.99
C ILE A 159 -0.11 -16.82 10.39
N PRO A 160 0.94 -17.50 9.89
CA PRO A 160 2.11 -16.87 9.33
C PRO A 160 1.82 -16.25 7.96
N SER A 161 2.56 -15.20 7.65
CA SER A 161 2.69 -14.62 6.33
C SER A 161 4.07 -14.90 5.78
N PHE A 162 4.16 -15.23 4.49
CA PHE A 162 5.41 -15.49 3.79
C PHE A 162 5.56 -14.49 2.64
N ASN A 163 6.71 -13.84 2.58
CA ASN A 163 7.07 -12.99 1.45
C ASN A 163 7.38 -13.82 0.19
N GLU A 164 7.62 -13.16 -0.94
CA GLU A 164 7.91 -13.81 -2.23
C GLU A 164 9.15 -14.73 -2.21
N ASN A 165 10.07 -14.54 -1.26
CA ASN A 165 11.27 -15.38 -1.07
C ASN A 165 11.02 -16.57 -0.12
N GLY A 166 9.82 -16.72 0.42
CA GLY A 166 9.47 -17.79 1.35
C GLY A 166 9.88 -17.54 2.81
N ASN A 167 10.37 -16.35 3.14
CA ASN A 167 10.67 -15.96 4.51
C ASN A 167 9.41 -15.47 5.22
N VAL A 168 9.30 -15.77 6.53
CA VAL A 168 8.23 -15.22 7.35
C VAL A 168 8.46 -13.72 7.54
N ASP A 169 7.53 -12.91 7.08
CA ASP A 169 7.58 -11.45 7.18
C ASP A 169 6.62 -10.88 8.23
N TYR A 170 5.56 -11.62 8.55
CA TYR A 170 4.57 -11.26 9.56
C TYR A 170 3.85 -12.50 10.07
N PHE A 171 3.03 -12.35 11.09
CA PHE A 171 2.00 -13.33 11.47
C PHE A 171 0.86 -12.67 12.23
N ILE A 172 -0.32 -13.23 12.10
CA ILE A 172 -1.47 -12.88 12.94
C ILE A 172 -1.54 -13.84 14.11
N SER A 173 -1.73 -13.30 15.30
CA SER A 173 -1.91 -14.08 16.53
C SER A 173 -3.24 -13.74 17.18
N ARG A 174 -4.13 -14.74 17.26
CA ARG A 174 -5.49 -14.60 17.80
C ARG A 174 -5.78 -15.60 18.90
N THR A 175 -6.30 -15.16 20.02
CA THR A 175 -6.74 -16.06 21.10
C THR A 175 -7.88 -16.98 20.64
N TYR A 176 -7.83 -18.24 21.08
CA TYR A 176 -8.89 -19.22 20.81
C TYR A 176 -9.71 -19.59 22.05
N ASP A 177 -9.36 -19.05 23.22
CA ASP A 177 -10.00 -19.33 24.51
C ASP A 177 -10.78 -18.12 25.07
N GLY A 178 -10.93 -17.04 24.29
CA GLY A 178 -11.60 -15.82 24.71
C GLY A 178 -10.71 -14.86 25.52
N GLY A 179 -9.42 -15.14 25.66
CA GLY A 179 -8.48 -14.26 26.37
C GLY A 179 -8.32 -12.88 25.74
N TYR A 180 -7.83 -11.94 26.52
CA TYR A 180 -7.57 -10.55 26.09
C TYR A 180 -6.06 -10.27 26.04
N PRO A 181 -5.57 -9.47 25.08
CA PRO A 181 -6.28 -8.90 23.92
C PRO A 181 -6.64 -9.97 22.88
N LYS A 182 -7.72 -9.77 22.14
CA LYS A 182 -8.20 -10.67 21.08
C LYS A 182 -7.13 -10.96 20.02
N TYR A 183 -6.35 -9.94 19.64
CA TYR A 183 -5.18 -10.05 18.77
C TYR A 183 -3.94 -9.54 19.50
N LYS A 184 -2.83 -10.25 19.35
CA LYS A 184 -1.51 -9.85 19.82
C LYS A 184 -0.50 -10.18 18.72
N ASN A 185 -0.34 -9.28 17.78
CA ASN A 185 0.55 -9.47 16.63
C ASN A 185 2.01 -9.12 16.98
N PRO A 186 3.00 -9.54 16.16
CA PRO A 186 4.39 -9.18 16.39
C PRO A 186 4.58 -7.66 16.34
N PRO A 187 5.49 -7.09 17.16
CA PRO A 187 5.75 -5.64 17.24
C PRO A 187 6.65 -5.15 16.09
N VAL A 188 6.26 -5.45 14.85
CA VAL A 188 6.97 -5.09 13.61
C VAL A 188 6.03 -4.38 12.65
N ASP A 189 6.54 -3.83 11.55
CA ASP A 189 5.72 -3.16 10.56
C ASP A 189 4.70 -4.14 9.95
N ARG A 190 3.44 -3.74 9.92
CA ARG A 190 2.34 -4.51 9.32
C ARG A 190 2.13 -4.22 7.83
N ASP A 191 2.93 -3.31 7.26
CA ASP A 191 2.89 -2.96 5.84
C ASP A 191 3.60 -4.05 5.00
N VAL A 192 2.99 -5.22 4.95
CA VAL A 192 3.42 -6.38 4.19
C VAL A 192 2.35 -6.81 3.19
N VAL A 193 2.72 -7.55 2.18
CA VAL A 193 1.78 -8.30 1.34
C VAL A 193 1.57 -9.66 1.98
N PHE A 194 0.47 -9.83 2.71
CA PHE A 194 0.24 -11.04 3.50
C PHE A 194 0.18 -12.28 2.62
N ASN A 195 1.08 -13.23 2.89
CA ASN A 195 1.23 -14.51 2.19
C ASN A 195 1.54 -14.37 0.67
N ASP A 196 2.34 -13.36 0.30
CA ASP A 196 2.75 -13.02 -1.07
C ASP A 196 3.25 -14.23 -1.86
N LEU A 197 4.01 -15.12 -1.23
CA LEU A 197 4.50 -16.38 -1.81
C LEU A 197 3.42 -17.20 -2.52
N SER A 198 2.20 -17.16 -2.00
CA SER A 198 1.09 -18.01 -2.42
C SER A 198 0.10 -17.30 -3.36
N ILE A 199 0.31 -16.03 -3.68
CA ILE A 199 -0.58 -15.23 -4.51
C ILE A 199 -0.26 -15.41 -5.97
N ASP A 200 -1.28 -15.81 -6.74
CA ASP A 200 -1.23 -15.77 -8.19
C ASP A 200 -1.58 -14.36 -8.69
N TRP A 201 -0.55 -13.59 -8.98
CA TRP A 201 -0.66 -12.22 -9.46
C TRP A 201 -1.22 -12.08 -10.89
N THR A 202 -1.34 -13.20 -11.61
CA THR A 202 -1.89 -13.23 -12.99
C THR A 202 -3.40 -13.46 -13.00
N SER A 203 -3.98 -13.86 -11.88
CA SER A 203 -5.41 -14.11 -11.69
C SER A 203 -6.05 -13.01 -10.84
N ASN A 204 -7.38 -12.98 -10.86
CA ASN A 204 -8.15 -12.06 -10.02
C ASN A 204 -7.87 -12.27 -8.53
N ILE A 205 -7.59 -11.20 -7.80
CA ILE A 205 -7.27 -11.20 -6.37
C ILE A 205 -8.45 -10.63 -5.60
N VAL A 206 -8.83 -11.27 -4.51
CA VAL A 206 -9.87 -10.79 -3.60
C VAL A 206 -9.21 -10.08 -2.41
N LEU A 207 -9.53 -8.80 -2.22
CA LEU A 207 -9.08 -8.04 -1.05
C LEU A 207 -10.14 -8.11 0.05
N VAL A 208 -9.71 -8.39 1.27
CA VAL A 208 -10.59 -8.50 2.44
C VAL A 208 -9.99 -7.77 3.64
N GLU A 209 -10.81 -7.47 4.66
CA GLU A 209 -10.32 -6.74 5.83
C GLU A 209 -9.34 -7.57 6.69
N GLY A 210 -9.69 -8.83 6.97
CA GLY A 210 -8.98 -9.67 7.92
C GLY A 210 -8.50 -11.01 7.38
N VAL A 211 -7.50 -11.59 8.06
CA VAL A 211 -6.91 -12.87 7.63
C VAL A 211 -7.90 -14.04 7.66
N PHE A 212 -8.86 -14.05 8.60
CA PHE A 212 -9.87 -15.11 8.66
C PHE A 212 -10.83 -15.02 7.47
N ASP A 213 -11.15 -13.81 7.02
CA ASP A 213 -11.97 -13.58 5.84
C ASP A 213 -11.22 -14.01 4.58
N ALA A 214 -9.90 -13.76 4.52
CA ALA A 214 -9.05 -14.22 3.42
C ALA A 214 -9.05 -15.76 3.30
N ILE A 215 -8.92 -16.48 4.43
CA ILE A 215 -8.94 -17.95 4.43
C ILE A 215 -10.26 -18.48 3.86
N VAL A 216 -11.38 -17.85 4.21
CA VAL A 216 -12.72 -18.25 3.75
C VAL A 216 -12.99 -17.83 2.31
N ALA A 217 -12.51 -16.65 1.90
CA ALA A 217 -12.67 -16.14 0.54
C ALA A 217 -11.94 -16.99 -0.52
N GLY A 218 -10.84 -17.64 -0.13
CA GLY A 218 -10.13 -18.56 -1.01
C GLY A 218 -8.61 -18.35 -1.05
N ARG A 219 -7.94 -19.09 -1.95
CA ARG A 219 -6.47 -19.13 -1.99
C ARG A 219 -5.85 -17.87 -2.55
N ASN A 220 -6.54 -17.18 -3.47
CA ASN A 220 -6.04 -15.95 -4.09
C ASN A 220 -6.68 -14.72 -3.46
N SER A 221 -6.57 -14.64 -2.13
CA SER A 221 -7.11 -13.52 -1.35
C SER A 221 -6.04 -12.94 -0.42
N ILE A 222 -6.08 -11.62 -0.27
CA ILE A 222 -5.10 -10.87 0.53
C ILE A 222 -5.85 -10.04 1.59
N PRO A 223 -5.54 -10.21 2.89
CA PRO A 223 -6.07 -9.34 3.93
C PRO A 223 -5.34 -8.00 3.96
N LEU A 224 -6.10 -6.91 4.12
CA LEU A 224 -5.56 -5.55 4.25
C LEU A 224 -4.83 -5.31 5.58
N LEU A 225 -5.04 -6.18 6.58
CA LEU A 225 -4.56 -6.00 7.96
C LEU A 225 -5.01 -4.68 8.60
N GLY A 226 -6.09 -4.14 8.09
CA GLY A 226 -6.72 -2.87 8.47
C GLY A 226 -7.96 -2.64 7.62
N SER A 227 -8.59 -1.47 7.74
CA SER A 227 -9.86 -1.16 7.04
C SER A 227 -9.68 -0.51 5.67
N THR A 228 -8.46 -0.17 5.26
CA THR A 228 -8.24 0.64 4.05
C THR A 228 -6.96 0.23 3.33
N LEU A 229 -7.05 0.10 2.01
CA LEU A 229 -5.87 -0.02 1.14
C LEU A 229 -5.24 1.36 0.96
N ARG A 230 -4.09 1.57 1.58
CA ARG A 230 -3.36 2.84 1.48
C ARG A 230 -2.53 2.85 0.19
N VAL A 231 -2.54 3.97 -0.53
CA VAL A 231 -1.77 4.15 -1.78
C VAL A 231 -0.24 4.07 -1.59
N ASP A 232 0.25 4.36 -0.38
CA ASP A 232 1.66 4.24 -0.03
C ASP A 232 2.04 2.85 0.54
N SER A 233 1.07 1.92 0.65
CA SER A 233 1.30 0.57 1.19
C SER A 233 2.07 -0.33 0.24
N HIS A 234 2.75 -1.33 0.79
CA HIS A 234 3.46 -2.35 0.01
C HIS A 234 2.50 -3.13 -0.90
N LEU A 235 1.31 -3.46 -0.41
CA LEU A 235 0.29 -4.14 -1.19
C LEU A 235 -0.16 -3.32 -2.41
N PHE A 236 -0.47 -2.02 -2.24
CA PHE A 236 -0.87 -1.17 -3.36
C PHE A 236 0.22 -1.09 -4.43
N ARG A 237 1.48 -0.91 -4.01
CA ARG A 237 2.64 -0.91 -4.93
C ARG A 237 2.72 -2.20 -5.72
N LYS A 238 2.57 -3.36 -5.04
CA LYS A 238 2.64 -4.67 -5.68
C LYS A 238 1.51 -4.87 -6.70
N ILE A 239 0.28 -4.45 -6.36
CA ILE A 239 -0.86 -4.47 -7.30
C ILE A 239 -0.54 -3.67 -8.56
N VAL A 240 -0.03 -2.44 -8.42
CA VAL A 240 0.36 -1.59 -9.56
C VAL A 240 1.52 -2.20 -10.35
N GLN A 241 2.55 -2.73 -9.69
CA GLN A 241 3.69 -3.37 -10.35
C GLN A 241 3.29 -4.59 -11.17
N LYS A 242 2.41 -5.43 -10.62
CA LYS A 242 1.96 -6.67 -11.25
C LYS A 242 0.80 -6.48 -12.24
N ASP A 243 0.24 -5.25 -12.33
CA ASP A 243 -0.96 -4.97 -13.13
C ASP A 243 -2.15 -5.85 -12.74
N ALA A 244 -2.28 -6.13 -11.46
CA ALA A 244 -3.20 -7.12 -10.96
C ALA A 244 -4.64 -6.60 -10.89
N SER A 245 -5.60 -7.43 -11.29
CA SER A 245 -7.03 -7.16 -11.10
C SER A 245 -7.45 -7.53 -9.67
N VAL A 246 -8.10 -6.59 -8.97
CA VAL A 246 -8.53 -6.77 -7.58
C VAL A 246 -10.03 -6.49 -7.42
N TYR A 247 -10.67 -7.20 -6.48
CA TYR A 247 -12.08 -7.08 -6.11
C TYR A 247 -12.26 -6.87 -4.61
#